data_058b299da57dbd385322119d64e9f66a
#
_entry.id   058b299da57dbd385322119d64e9f66a
#
_cell.length_a   1.000
_cell.length_b   1.000
_cell.length_c   1.000
_cell.angle_alpha   90.00
_cell.angle_beta   90.00
_cell.angle_gamma   90.00
#
_symmetry.space_group_name_H-M   'P 1'
#
loop_
_entity.id
_entity.type
_entity.pdbx_description
1 polymer ?
#
loop_
_entity_poly.entity_id
_entity_poly.type
_entity_poly.pdbx_seq_one_letter_code
_entity_poly.pdbx_strand_id
1 'polypeptide(L)'
;MITQKSQDDSVFPVDDNQSETVEKKQTELLEQKRLEESSQAEPEITRDQLSLSKQLLNWRTLVPLIIVIVAVIFFVQKLHIDPQKTWAAIRSANFIFLLAAFVVYYLSFAIRAVRWRILLENVGFTKANGVELPKFWKLTEIIYISWFVNSIVPAKLGDLYRAYLLRQESGVSATRTFGTIMAERLLDLIVLLLLFIPALIISLHAHLPIVLRGGLEVTLAAVVVGMAALFIMRQFPTQIARLIPERFRRYFYQFQEGTLGSFKHIPTLIGLTFGVWACEVLRFFFVAAALNLIAGDPLHVITAACFIALGEALLTVVPLTGGGVGLVEAGMLAMIALFNQGTANALNVTTAAILLDRTISYSSVIVFGFIVFMFAFGRQATKRAKNLDTKQEAGL
;
A
#
# COMPACT_ATOMS: atom_id res chain seq x y z
N MET A 1 46.78 -48.53 70.59
CA MET A 1 46.22 -47.64 71.61
C MET A 1 45.59 -46.49 70.92
N ILE A 2 44.23 -46.50 70.84
CA ILE A 2 43.33 -45.36 70.99
C ILE A 2 43.35 -44.34 69.85
N THR A 3 42.30 -43.88 69.21
CA THR A 3 40.83 -44.04 69.34
C THR A 3 40.20 -43.45 68.02
N GLN A 4 39.15 -44.09 67.61
CA GLN A 4 38.23 -43.59 66.56
C GLN A 4 37.53 -42.31 67.02
N LYS A 5 37.28 -41.41 66.07
CA LYS A 5 36.17 -40.44 66.17
C LYS A 5 35.40 -40.33 64.85
N SER A 6 34.18 -40.73 64.92
CA SER A 6 33.19 -40.71 63.84
C SER A 6 32.90 -39.28 63.35
N GLN A 7 32.76 -39.15 62.06
CA GLN A 7 32.18 -37.98 61.41
C GLN A 7 30.76 -38.29 60.99
N ASP A 8 29.85 -37.49 61.52
CA ASP A 8 28.41 -37.58 61.28
C ASP A 8 28.15 -36.67 60.04
N ASP A 9 27.84 -37.30 58.93
CA ASP A 9 27.42 -36.62 57.68
C ASP A 9 25.87 -36.57 57.66
N SER A 10 25.34 -35.49 58.20
CA SER A 10 23.93 -35.16 57.99
C SER A 10 23.77 -34.43 56.65
N VAL A 11 23.53 -35.17 55.56
CA VAL A 11 23.10 -34.67 54.28
C VAL A 11 21.62 -34.25 54.39
N PHE A 12 21.35 -32.95 54.35
CA PHE A 12 20.00 -32.43 54.18
C PHE A 12 19.61 -32.63 52.68
N PRO A 13 18.43 -33.15 52.37
CA PRO A 13 17.97 -33.23 51.00
C PRO A 13 17.70 -31.81 50.46
N VAL A 14 18.42 -31.44 49.44
CA VAL A 14 18.14 -30.22 48.65
C VAL A 14 16.83 -30.47 47.91
N ASP A 15 15.85 -29.65 48.17
CA ASP A 15 14.53 -29.68 47.57
C ASP A 15 14.63 -29.26 46.08
N ASP A 16 14.71 -30.26 45.19
CA ASP A 16 14.84 -30.08 43.72
C ASP A 16 13.71 -29.22 43.11
N ASN A 17 12.56 -29.16 43.78
CA ASN A 17 11.43 -28.33 43.34
C ASN A 17 11.64 -26.82 43.50
N GLN A 18 12.51 -26.39 44.42
CA GLN A 18 12.81 -24.96 44.58
C GLN A 18 13.81 -24.45 43.53
N SER A 19 14.73 -25.31 43.08
CA SER A 19 15.70 -24.93 42.02
C SER A 19 15.03 -24.81 40.67
N GLU A 20 14.13 -25.69 40.30
CA GLU A 20 13.35 -25.60 39.04
C GLU A 20 12.43 -24.34 38.98
N THR A 21 11.82 -24.01 40.14
CA THR A 21 10.92 -22.81 40.21
C THR A 21 11.68 -21.50 40.11
N VAL A 22 12.91 -21.44 40.66
CA VAL A 22 13.79 -20.27 40.59
C VAL A 22 14.35 -20.11 39.18
N GLU A 23 14.75 -21.20 38.53
CA GLU A 23 15.26 -21.18 37.15
C GLU A 23 14.19 -20.77 36.12
N LYS A 24 12.96 -21.27 36.32
CA LYS A 24 11.79 -20.89 35.51
C LYS A 24 11.45 -19.41 35.65
N LYS A 25 11.47 -18.90 36.86
CA LYS A 25 11.23 -17.48 37.18
C LYS A 25 12.34 -16.54 36.64
N GLN A 26 13.60 -17.00 36.68
CA GLN A 26 14.71 -16.27 36.04
C GLN A 26 14.60 -16.26 34.53
N THR A 27 14.19 -17.37 33.93
CA THR A 27 14.01 -17.46 32.47
C THR A 27 12.86 -16.55 31.99
N GLU A 28 11.73 -16.53 32.71
CA GLU A 28 10.62 -15.62 32.46
C GLU A 28 11.01 -14.13 32.62
N LEU A 29 11.80 -13.82 33.65
CA LEU A 29 12.30 -12.45 33.88
C LEU A 29 13.30 -11.99 32.80
N LEU A 30 14.13 -12.92 32.32
CA LEU A 30 15.07 -12.66 31.21
C LEU A 30 14.33 -12.51 29.89
N GLU A 31 13.25 -13.26 29.69
CA GLU A 31 12.40 -13.16 28.52
C GLU A 31 11.59 -11.85 28.53
N GLN A 32 11.04 -11.45 29.67
CA GLN A 32 10.41 -10.15 29.86
C GLN A 32 11.40 -8.99 29.63
N LYS A 33 12.59 -9.03 30.22
CA LYS A 33 13.64 -8.02 29.95
C LYS A 33 14.04 -7.98 28.48
N ARG A 34 14.21 -9.12 27.80
CA ARG A 34 14.44 -9.18 26.35
C ARG A 34 13.30 -8.58 25.55
N LEU A 35 12.05 -8.78 25.97
CA LEU A 35 10.87 -8.20 25.33
C LEU A 35 10.81 -6.67 25.55
N GLU A 36 11.14 -6.17 26.74
CA GLU A 36 11.22 -4.74 27.05
C GLU A 36 12.38 -4.04 26.33
N GLU A 37 13.59 -4.61 26.36
CA GLU A 37 14.73 -4.10 25.60
C GLU A 37 14.48 -4.12 24.10
N SER A 38 13.74 -5.10 23.61
CA SER A 38 13.37 -5.23 22.20
C SER A 38 12.30 -4.24 21.76
N SER A 39 11.45 -3.80 22.68
CA SER A 39 10.46 -2.72 22.44
C SER A 39 11.14 -1.34 22.38
N GLN A 40 12.25 -1.16 23.07
CA GLN A 40 13.02 0.10 23.10
C GLN A 40 14.06 0.21 21.97
N ALA A 41 14.46 -0.91 21.33
CA ALA A 41 15.54 -0.96 20.35
C ALA A 41 15.10 -0.90 18.87
N GLU A 42 13.81 -0.66 18.57
CA GLU A 42 13.45 -0.30 17.20
C GLU A 42 13.92 1.14 16.91
N PRO A 43 14.70 1.36 15.84
CA PRO A 43 15.13 2.70 15.49
C PRO A 43 13.89 3.59 15.40
N GLU A 44 13.77 4.57 16.29
CA GLU A 44 12.79 5.63 16.17
C GLU A 44 13.06 6.30 14.82
N ILE A 45 12.16 6.08 13.88
CA ILE A 45 12.12 6.89 12.67
C ILE A 45 11.96 8.32 13.19
N THR A 46 13.02 9.08 13.11
CA THR A 46 13.12 10.40 13.73
C THR A 46 12.02 11.27 13.16
N ARG A 47 11.32 12.03 14.02
CA ARG A 47 10.21 12.92 13.62
C ARG A 47 10.59 13.87 12.47
N ASP A 48 11.86 14.24 12.36
CA ASP A 48 12.39 15.05 11.27
C ASP A 48 12.38 14.32 9.90
N GLN A 49 12.50 13.00 9.89
CA GLN A 49 12.41 12.19 8.67
C GLN A 49 10.96 12.02 8.16
N LEU A 50 9.98 12.20 9.05
CA LEU A 50 8.54 12.15 8.72
C LEU A 50 7.88 13.53 8.64
N SER A 51 8.62 14.62 8.77
CA SER A 51 8.08 15.97 8.61
C SER A 51 7.78 16.23 7.13
N LEU A 52 6.53 15.97 6.72
CA LEU A 52 6.03 16.18 5.35
C LEU A 52 6.33 17.60 4.85
N SER A 53 6.30 18.61 5.73
CA SER A 53 6.58 20.01 5.38
C SER A 53 8.02 20.22 4.91
N LYS A 54 9.02 19.60 5.54
CA LYS A 54 10.43 19.68 5.11
C LYS A 54 10.71 18.87 3.85
N GLN A 55 9.96 17.78 3.63
CA GLN A 55 10.10 16.96 2.42
C GLN A 55 9.40 17.59 1.21
N LEU A 56 8.27 18.26 1.38
CA LEU A 56 7.53 18.94 0.31
C LEU A 56 8.28 20.18 -0.22
N LEU A 57 9.01 20.91 0.65
CA LEU A 57 9.81 22.07 0.30
C LEU A 57 11.25 21.75 -0.12
N ASN A 58 11.61 20.46 -0.17
CA ASN A 58 12.94 20.06 -0.60
C ASN A 58 13.06 20.20 -2.13
N TRP A 59 14.16 20.78 -2.60
CA TRP A 59 14.46 20.91 -4.04
C TRP A 59 14.36 19.58 -4.80
N ARG A 60 14.65 18.46 -4.13
CA ARG A 60 14.51 17.09 -4.67
C ARG A 60 13.06 16.69 -4.96
N THR A 61 12.09 17.36 -4.34
CA THR A 61 10.65 17.15 -4.59
C THR A 61 10.10 18.21 -5.55
N LEU A 62 10.63 19.44 -5.47
CA LEU A 62 10.22 20.54 -6.33
C LEU A 62 10.71 20.38 -7.79
N VAL A 63 11.94 19.88 -8.00
CA VAL A 63 12.48 19.67 -9.35
C VAL A 63 11.65 18.69 -10.18
N PRO A 64 11.30 17.47 -9.69
CA PRO A 64 10.39 16.59 -10.41
C PRO A 64 9.02 17.22 -10.67
N LEU A 65 8.47 17.98 -9.72
CA LEU A 65 7.19 18.66 -9.89
C LEU A 65 7.25 19.74 -11.00
N ILE A 66 8.31 20.54 -11.03
CA ILE A 66 8.55 21.55 -12.08
C ILE A 66 8.71 20.86 -13.44
N ILE A 67 9.49 19.78 -13.51
CA ILE A 67 9.66 18.99 -14.75
C ILE A 67 8.30 18.47 -15.24
N VAL A 68 7.46 17.97 -14.35
CA VAL A 68 6.11 17.49 -14.70
C VAL A 68 5.25 18.66 -15.22
N ILE A 69 5.26 19.81 -14.54
CA ILE A 69 4.50 20.98 -14.99
C ILE A 69 4.97 21.43 -16.38
N VAL A 70 6.28 21.55 -16.59
CA VAL A 70 6.87 21.92 -17.88
C VAL A 70 6.52 20.89 -18.96
N ALA A 71 6.59 19.60 -18.64
CA ALA A 71 6.20 18.53 -19.56
C ALA A 71 4.71 18.61 -19.92
N VAL A 72 3.82 18.86 -18.96
CA VAL A 72 2.38 19.03 -19.21
C VAL A 72 2.13 20.22 -20.12
N ILE A 73 2.74 21.38 -19.85
CA ILE A 73 2.61 22.58 -20.70
C ILE A 73 3.11 22.29 -22.10
N PHE A 74 4.27 21.65 -22.23
CA PHE A 74 4.85 21.26 -23.52
C PHE A 74 3.94 20.30 -24.31
N PHE A 75 3.39 19.29 -23.64
CA PHE A 75 2.45 18.33 -24.26
C PHE A 75 1.14 19.00 -24.69
N VAL A 76 0.56 19.87 -23.85
CA VAL A 76 -0.64 20.64 -24.21
C VAL A 76 -0.41 21.49 -25.47
N GLN A 77 0.72 22.16 -25.53
CA GLN A 77 1.07 23.01 -26.72
C GLN A 77 1.35 22.14 -27.96
N LYS A 78 2.13 21.06 -27.81
CA LYS A 78 2.51 20.19 -28.94
C LYS A 78 1.32 19.39 -29.51
N LEU A 79 0.37 18.99 -28.69
CA LEU A 79 -0.80 18.21 -29.09
C LEU A 79 -1.96 19.10 -29.60
N HIS A 80 -1.82 20.42 -29.58
CA HIS A 80 -2.86 21.37 -30.01
C HIS A 80 -4.20 21.15 -29.28
N ILE A 81 -4.13 20.84 -27.97
CA ILE A 81 -5.32 20.69 -27.13
C ILE A 81 -6.00 22.04 -26.98
N ASP A 82 -7.26 22.13 -27.37
CA ASP A 82 -8.10 23.31 -27.20
C ASP A 82 -8.75 23.32 -25.81
N PRO A 83 -8.33 24.24 -24.91
CA PRO A 83 -8.87 24.27 -23.55
C PRO A 83 -10.38 24.54 -23.50
N GLN A 84 -10.89 25.34 -24.47
CA GLN A 84 -12.33 25.68 -24.52
C GLN A 84 -13.17 24.46 -24.91
N LYS A 85 -12.72 23.69 -25.90
CA LYS A 85 -13.40 22.46 -26.32
C LYS A 85 -13.30 21.37 -25.27
N THR A 86 -12.15 21.23 -24.61
CA THR A 86 -11.97 20.31 -23.48
C THR A 86 -12.92 20.66 -22.32
N TRP A 87 -13.01 21.94 -21.99
CA TRP A 87 -13.93 22.42 -20.97
C TRP A 87 -15.40 22.21 -21.33
N ALA A 88 -15.76 22.44 -22.60
CA ALA A 88 -17.09 22.15 -23.10
C ALA A 88 -17.43 20.65 -22.99
N ALA A 89 -16.48 19.76 -23.30
CA ALA A 89 -16.65 18.32 -23.12
C ALA A 89 -16.86 17.95 -21.65
N ILE A 90 -16.08 18.54 -20.73
CA ILE A 90 -16.27 18.32 -19.27
C ILE A 90 -17.67 18.76 -18.83
N ARG A 91 -18.13 19.92 -19.28
CA ARG A 91 -19.47 20.42 -18.93
C ARG A 91 -20.60 19.60 -19.51
N SER A 92 -20.40 18.96 -20.64
CA SER A 92 -21.40 18.08 -21.27
C SER A 92 -21.44 16.67 -20.67
N ALA A 93 -20.47 16.32 -19.80
CA ALA A 93 -20.39 15.01 -19.19
C ALA A 93 -21.61 14.72 -18.29
N ASN A 94 -22.12 13.49 -18.37
CA ASN A 94 -23.24 13.06 -17.56
C ASN A 94 -22.81 12.94 -16.09
N PHE A 95 -23.35 13.81 -15.24
CA PHE A 95 -23.03 13.89 -13.81
C PHE A 95 -23.35 12.59 -13.04
N ILE A 96 -24.41 11.84 -13.43
CA ILE A 96 -24.79 10.60 -12.75
C ILE A 96 -23.70 9.55 -12.89
N PHE A 97 -23.13 9.41 -14.09
CA PHE A 97 -22.01 8.49 -14.31
C PHE A 97 -20.73 8.95 -13.58
N LEU A 98 -20.46 10.25 -13.51
CA LEU A 98 -19.32 10.74 -12.73
C LEU A 98 -19.49 10.48 -11.24
N LEU A 99 -20.71 10.66 -10.71
CA LEU A 99 -21.02 10.30 -9.33
C LEU A 99 -20.87 8.80 -9.08
N ALA A 100 -21.33 7.96 -10.01
CA ALA A 100 -21.14 6.51 -9.94
C ALA A 100 -19.64 6.14 -9.95
N ALA A 101 -18.83 6.75 -10.81
CA ALA A 101 -17.38 6.57 -10.84
C ALA A 101 -16.75 6.92 -9.48
N PHE A 102 -17.14 8.03 -8.90
CA PHE A 102 -16.67 8.48 -7.61
C PHE A 102 -17.04 7.50 -6.48
N VAL A 103 -18.29 7.09 -6.40
CA VAL A 103 -18.79 6.15 -5.38
C VAL A 103 -18.07 4.81 -5.47
N VAL A 104 -17.96 4.24 -6.69
CA VAL A 104 -17.30 2.95 -6.90
C VAL A 104 -15.80 3.04 -6.56
N TYR A 105 -15.13 4.13 -6.90
CA TYR A 105 -13.74 4.34 -6.52
C TYR A 105 -13.55 4.31 -5.01
N TYR A 106 -14.36 5.06 -4.26
CA TYR A 106 -14.28 5.09 -2.79
C TYR A 106 -14.72 3.78 -2.13
N LEU A 107 -15.61 3.01 -2.77
CA LEU A 107 -15.96 1.65 -2.33
C LEU A 107 -14.74 0.71 -2.35
N SER A 108 -13.81 0.91 -3.29
CA SER A 108 -12.57 0.12 -3.35
C SER A 108 -11.76 0.19 -2.06
N PHE A 109 -11.75 1.33 -1.36
CA PHE A 109 -11.03 1.49 -0.09
C PHE A 109 -11.64 0.63 1.03
N ALA A 110 -12.97 0.48 1.04
CA ALA A 110 -13.65 -0.41 1.97
C ALA A 110 -13.26 -1.89 1.73
N ILE A 111 -13.24 -2.31 0.46
CA ILE A 111 -12.80 -3.67 0.08
C ILE A 111 -11.32 -3.88 0.45
N ARG A 112 -10.45 -2.90 0.20
CA ARG A 112 -9.03 -2.93 0.59
C ARG A 112 -8.88 -3.06 2.11
N ALA A 113 -9.72 -2.39 2.91
CA ALA A 113 -9.68 -2.47 4.37
C ALA A 113 -10.08 -3.86 4.88
N VAL A 114 -11.13 -4.47 4.31
CA VAL A 114 -11.50 -5.87 4.63
C VAL A 114 -10.37 -6.82 4.28
N ARG A 115 -9.81 -6.71 3.07
CA ARG A 115 -8.70 -7.54 2.62
C ARG A 115 -7.48 -7.41 3.52
N TRP A 116 -7.08 -6.18 3.86
CA TRP A 116 -5.93 -5.96 4.72
C TRP A 116 -6.14 -6.50 6.13
N ARG A 117 -7.35 -6.39 6.67
CA ARG A 117 -7.70 -7.00 7.95
C ARG A 117 -7.47 -8.51 7.93
N ILE A 118 -7.91 -9.22 6.88
CA ILE A 118 -7.68 -10.66 6.72
C ILE A 118 -6.17 -10.96 6.65
N LEU A 119 -5.38 -10.16 5.91
CA LEU A 119 -3.93 -10.33 5.85
C LEU A 119 -3.28 -10.18 7.23
N LEU A 120 -3.72 -9.20 8.03
CA LEU A 120 -3.23 -8.99 9.40
C LEU A 120 -3.64 -10.15 10.33
N GLU A 121 -4.87 -10.63 10.23
CA GLU A 121 -5.34 -11.79 10.99
C GLU A 121 -4.58 -13.06 10.60
N ASN A 122 -4.27 -13.26 9.33
CA ASN A 122 -3.50 -14.39 8.81
C ASN A 122 -2.09 -14.50 9.43
N VAL A 123 -1.46 -13.36 9.73
CA VAL A 123 -0.14 -13.31 10.37
C VAL A 123 -0.21 -13.31 11.91
N GLY A 124 -1.38 -13.59 12.47
CA GLY A 124 -1.55 -13.77 13.90
C GLY A 124 -1.86 -12.50 14.69
N PHE A 125 -2.17 -11.38 14.04
CA PHE A 125 -2.69 -10.21 14.75
C PHE A 125 -4.16 -10.39 15.06
N THR A 126 -4.43 -11.19 16.10
CA THR A 126 -5.77 -11.57 16.54
C THR A 126 -5.94 -11.37 18.05
N LYS A 127 -7.19 -11.24 18.49
CA LYS A 127 -7.51 -11.15 19.92
C LYS A 127 -7.03 -12.37 20.70
N ALA A 128 -7.03 -13.56 20.08
CA ALA A 128 -6.52 -14.78 20.70
C ALA A 128 -5.02 -14.68 21.05
N ASN A 129 -4.27 -13.90 20.29
CA ASN A 129 -2.84 -13.64 20.52
C ASN A 129 -2.59 -12.31 21.27
N GLY A 130 -3.60 -11.77 21.95
CA GLY A 130 -3.50 -10.53 22.72
C GLY A 130 -3.43 -9.26 21.89
N VAL A 131 -3.68 -9.33 20.58
CA VAL A 131 -3.64 -8.16 19.68
C VAL A 131 -5.04 -7.70 19.32
N GLU A 132 -5.37 -6.46 19.66
CA GLU A 132 -6.62 -5.83 19.25
C GLU A 132 -6.39 -4.95 18.03
N LEU A 133 -6.86 -5.44 16.86
CA LEU A 133 -6.80 -4.66 15.63
C LEU A 133 -7.81 -3.51 15.68
N PRO A 134 -7.48 -2.36 15.03
CA PRO A 134 -8.39 -1.23 14.96
C PRO A 134 -9.71 -1.61 14.28
N LYS A 135 -10.76 -0.85 14.58
CA LYS A 135 -12.06 -0.98 13.92
C LYS A 135 -11.92 -0.76 12.41
N PHE A 136 -12.85 -1.33 11.65
CA PHE A 136 -12.89 -1.25 10.17
C PHE A 136 -12.65 0.17 9.63
N TRP A 137 -13.37 1.17 10.14
CA TRP A 137 -13.22 2.56 9.68
C TRP A 137 -11.82 3.14 9.94
N LYS A 138 -11.17 2.71 11.03
CA LYS A 138 -9.82 3.15 11.33
C LYS A 138 -8.78 2.49 10.41
N LEU A 139 -8.98 1.22 10.03
CA LEU A 139 -8.16 0.56 9.01
C LEU A 139 -8.33 1.25 7.64
N THR A 140 -9.56 1.60 7.27
CA THR A 140 -9.85 2.36 6.04
C THR A 140 -9.17 3.73 6.05
N GLU A 141 -9.23 4.46 7.17
CA GLU A 141 -8.54 5.74 7.37
C GLU A 141 -7.01 5.59 7.18
N ILE A 142 -6.40 4.57 7.79
CA ILE A 142 -4.96 4.29 7.67
C ILE A 142 -4.58 4.00 6.21
N ILE A 143 -5.36 3.19 5.49
CA ILE A 143 -5.12 2.90 4.07
C ILE A 143 -5.23 4.19 3.26
N TYR A 144 -6.26 4.99 3.52
CA TYR A 144 -6.51 6.21 2.78
C TYR A 144 -5.40 7.26 2.96
N ILE A 145 -4.91 7.43 4.19
CA ILE A 145 -3.74 8.26 4.50
C ILE A 145 -2.49 7.74 3.76
N SER A 146 -2.30 6.41 3.73
CA SER A 146 -1.19 5.80 2.98
C SER A 146 -1.25 6.14 1.48
N TRP A 147 -2.45 6.10 0.89
CA TRP A 147 -2.66 6.47 -0.51
C TRP A 147 -2.39 7.96 -0.76
N PHE A 148 -2.85 8.83 0.14
CA PHE A 148 -2.54 10.25 0.12
C PHE A 148 -1.02 10.49 0.12
N VAL A 149 -0.28 9.84 1.02
CA VAL A 149 1.19 9.94 1.08
C VAL A 149 1.84 9.42 -0.20
N ASN A 150 1.36 8.29 -0.75
CA ASN A 150 1.86 7.73 -2.01
C ASN A 150 1.58 8.64 -3.22
N SER A 151 0.54 9.48 -3.16
CA SER A 151 0.21 10.44 -4.22
C SER A 151 1.14 11.65 -4.23
N ILE A 152 1.67 12.04 -3.06
CA ILE A 152 2.52 13.22 -2.92
C ILE A 152 4.01 12.85 -2.95
N VAL A 153 4.37 11.77 -2.23
CA VAL A 153 5.77 11.38 -2.04
C VAL A 153 6.13 10.28 -3.04
N PRO A 154 7.23 10.44 -3.79
CA PRO A 154 7.70 9.38 -4.69
C PRO A 154 8.17 8.15 -3.90
N ALA A 155 8.48 7.05 -4.61
CA ALA A 155 8.97 5.78 -4.05
C ALA A 155 7.99 5.04 -3.12
N LYS A 156 6.67 5.34 -3.17
CA LYS A 156 5.61 4.64 -2.43
C LYS A 156 5.84 4.57 -0.92
N LEU A 157 6.40 5.64 -0.33
CA LEU A 157 6.67 5.73 1.12
C LEU A 157 5.39 5.67 1.98
N GLY A 158 4.22 5.88 1.41
CA GLY A 158 2.94 5.71 2.09
C GLY A 158 2.71 4.28 2.59
N ASP A 159 3.27 3.27 1.93
CA ASP A 159 3.16 1.88 2.38
C ASP A 159 3.95 1.64 3.69
N LEU A 160 5.12 2.27 3.84
CA LEU A 160 5.86 2.28 5.11
C LEU A 160 5.11 3.07 6.19
N TYR A 161 4.52 4.21 5.80
CA TYR A 161 3.73 5.03 6.71
C TYR A 161 2.47 4.29 7.21
N ARG A 162 1.85 3.45 6.38
CA ARG A 162 0.75 2.56 6.74
C ARG A 162 1.14 1.58 7.86
N ALA A 163 2.31 0.95 7.74
CA ALA A 163 2.84 0.05 8.76
C ALA A 163 3.13 0.79 10.07
N TYR A 164 3.68 2.00 10.00
CA TYR A 164 3.94 2.86 11.14
C TYR A 164 2.65 3.29 11.86
N LEU A 165 1.61 3.71 11.11
CA LEU A 165 0.32 4.09 11.70
C LEU A 165 -0.36 2.93 12.43
N LEU A 166 -0.31 1.71 11.87
CA LEU A 166 -0.86 0.53 12.54
C LEU A 166 -0.10 0.21 13.82
N ARG A 167 1.22 0.32 13.80
CA ARG A 167 2.03 0.17 15.02
C ARG A 167 1.65 1.17 16.10
N GLN A 168 1.45 2.43 15.75
CA GLN A 168 1.02 3.45 16.71
C GLN A 168 -0.37 3.17 17.31
N GLU A 169 -1.27 2.60 16.53
CA GLU A 169 -2.66 2.36 16.97
C GLU A 169 -2.80 1.06 17.79
N SER A 170 -2.05 0.00 17.46
CA SER A 170 -2.23 -1.36 18.02
C SER A 170 -0.96 -1.94 18.65
N GLY A 171 0.16 -1.23 18.68
CA GLY A 171 1.42 -1.72 19.27
C GLY A 171 2.09 -2.88 18.50
N VAL A 172 1.58 -3.26 17.33
CA VAL A 172 2.09 -4.39 16.55
C VAL A 172 3.40 -4.05 15.82
N SER A 173 4.20 -5.08 15.48
CA SER A 173 5.44 -4.89 14.72
C SER A 173 5.19 -4.23 13.36
N ALA A 174 5.84 -3.07 13.13
CA ALA A 174 5.79 -2.37 11.85
C ALA A 174 6.42 -3.20 10.73
N THR A 175 7.49 -3.94 11.01
CA THR A 175 8.17 -4.78 10.02
C THR A 175 7.31 -5.96 9.58
N ARG A 176 6.62 -6.62 10.51
CA ARG A 176 5.68 -7.71 10.20
C ARG A 176 4.48 -7.18 9.43
N THR A 177 3.96 -6.01 9.82
CA THR A 177 2.90 -5.30 9.08
C THR A 177 3.34 -4.95 7.67
N PHE A 178 4.57 -4.43 7.49
CA PHE A 178 5.11 -4.14 6.17
C PHE A 178 5.22 -5.39 5.29
N GLY A 179 5.55 -6.54 5.87
CA GLY A 179 5.49 -7.84 5.19
C GLY A 179 4.09 -8.15 4.63
N THR A 180 3.02 -7.87 5.38
CA THR A 180 1.64 -8.07 4.88
C THR A 180 1.31 -7.14 3.71
N ILE A 181 1.83 -5.91 3.74
CA ILE A 181 1.64 -4.94 2.64
C ILE A 181 2.38 -5.41 1.38
N MET A 182 3.59 -5.95 1.51
CA MET A 182 4.32 -6.52 0.37
C MET A 182 3.62 -7.74 -0.23
N ALA A 183 3.04 -8.61 0.60
CA ALA A 183 2.21 -9.72 0.14
C ALA A 183 0.95 -9.20 -0.62
N GLU A 184 0.30 -8.15 -0.10
CA GLU A 184 -0.82 -7.47 -0.76
C GLU A 184 -0.41 -6.93 -2.14
N ARG A 185 0.74 -6.24 -2.24
CA ARG A 185 1.25 -5.68 -3.50
C ARG A 185 1.54 -6.77 -4.54
N LEU A 186 2.16 -7.87 -4.12
CA LEU A 186 2.43 -8.97 -5.04
C LEU A 186 1.14 -9.61 -5.57
N LEU A 187 0.15 -9.80 -4.69
CA LEU A 187 -1.16 -10.31 -5.08
C LEU A 187 -1.87 -9.36 -6.06
N ASP A 188 -1.79 -8.04 -5.81
CA ASP A 188 -2.34 -7.03 -6.71
C ASP A 188 -1.70 -7.10 -8.10
N LEU A 189 -0.36 -7.24 -8.20
CA LEU A 189 0.34 -7.35 -9.47
C LEU A 189 0.01 -8.63 -10.24
N ILE A 190 -0.11 -9.76 -9.54
CA ILE A 190 -0.48 -11.05 -10.15
C ILE A 190 -1.89 -10.96 -10.76
N VAL A 191 -2.86 -10.46 -9.99
CA VAL A 191 -4.25 -10.35 -10.46
C VAL A 191 -4.37 -9.28 -11.55
N LEU A 192 -3.63 -8.18 -11.44
CA LEU A 192 -3.55 -7.17 -12.50
C LEU A 192 -3.12 -7.77 -13.83
N LEU A 193 -2.02 -8.54 -13.85
CA LEU A 193 -1.54 -9.21 -15.06
C LEU A 193 -2.54 -10.24 -15.59
N LEU A 194 -3.16 -11.01 -14.69
CA LEU A 194 -4.18 -12.00 -15.05
C LEU A 194 -5.39 -11.37 -15.75
N LEU A 195 -5.77 -10.15 -15.36
CA LEU A 195 -6.86 -9.40 -15.99
C LEU A 195 -6.40 -8.61 -17.22
N PHE A 196 -5.19 -8.04 -17.17
CA PHE A 196 -4.69 -7.18 -18.23
C PHE A 196 -4.36 -7.94 -19.52
N ILE A 197 -3.74 -9.13 -19.41
CA ILE A 197 -3.33 -9.92 -20.58
C ILE A 197 -4.54 -10.31 -21.46
N PRO A 198 -5.64 -10.87 -20.93
CA PRO A 198 -6.84 -11.11 -21.73
C PRO A 198 -7.44 -9.82 -22.32
N ALA A 199 -7.53 -8.74 -21.52
CA ALA A 199 -8.03 -7.46 -22.00
C ALA A 199 -7.19 -6.91 -23.15
N LEU A 200 -5.87 -7.06 -23.08
CA LEU A 200 -4.94 -6.72 -24.15
C LEU A 200 -5.18 -7.52 -25.43
N ILE A 201 -5.29 -8.84 -25.31
CA ILE A 201 -5.48 -9.75 -26.46
C ILE A 201 -6.80 -9.46 -27.16
N ILE A 202 -7.87 -9.21 -26.41
CA ILE A 202 -9.21 -8.94 -26.95
C ILE A 202 -9.26 -7.54 -27.59
N SER A 203 -8.64 -6.54 -26.94
CA SER A 203 -8.74 -5.14 -27.37
C SER A 203 -7.78 -4.77 -28.49
N LEU A 204 -6.61 -5.40 -28.59
CA LEU A 204 -5.58 -5.07 -29.54
C LEU A 204 -5.26 -6.27 -30.45
N HIS A 205 -5.72 -6.19 -31.67
CA HIS A 205 -5.27 -7.07 -32.76
C HIS A 205 -3.94 -6.61 -33.37
N ALA A 206 -3.34 -5.53 -32.87
CA ALA A 206 -2.18 -4.81 -33.40
C ALA A 206 -1.18 -4.39 -32.29
N HIS A 207 -0.14 -3.65 -32.68
CA HIS A 207 1.04 -3.32 -31.89
C HIS A 207 0.75 -2.56 -30.57
N LEU A 208 1.30 -3.08 -29.47
CA LEU A 208 1.24 -2.45 -28.15
C LEU A 208 2.01 -1.13 -28.13
N PRO A 209 1.43 -0.02 -27.63
CA PRO A 209 2.16 1.24 -27.43
C PRO A 209 3.41 1.04 -26.59
N ILE A 210 4.53 1.67 -26.98
CA ILE A 210 5.85 1.46 -26.35
C ILE A 210 5.85 1.75 -24.84
N VAL A 211 5.09 2.75 -24.41
CA VAL A 211 4.95 3.13 -22.99
C VAL A 211 4.29 2.01 -22.18
N LEU A 212 3.26 1.40 -22.77
CA LEU A 212 2.53 0.30 -22.13
C LEU A 212 3.35 -1.00 -22.11
N ARG A 213 4.13 -1.24 -23.16
CA ARG A 213 5.08 -2.35 -23.21
C ARG A 213 6.11 -2.26 -22.11
N GLY A 214 6.73 -1.09 -21.89
CA GLY A 214 7.66 -0.88 -20.79
C GLY A 214 7.02 -1.11 -19.41
N GLY A 215 5.79 -0.61 -19.20
CA GLY A 215 5.03 -0.86 -17.97
C GLY A 215 4.75 -2.34 -17.75
N LEU A 216 4.39 -3.09 -18.81
CA LEU A 216 4.17 -4.53 -18.75
C LEU A 216 5.45 -5.29 -18.40
N GLU A 217 6.57 -4.96 -19.04
CA GLU A 217 7.87 -5.59 -18.78
C GLU A 217 8.31 -5.36 -17.32
N VAL A 218 8.18 -4.13 -16.80
CA VAL A 218 8.47 -3.82 -15.38
C VAL A 218 7.58 -4.59 -14.43
N THR A 219 6.27 -4.70 -14.73
CA THR A 219 5.33 -5.42 -13.88
C THR A 219 5.60 -6.93 -13.89
N LEU A 220 5.88 -7.52 -15.06
CA LEU A 220 6.28 -8.93 -15.17
C LEU A 220 7.57 -9.20 -14.38
N ALA A 221 8.59 -8.35 -14.54
CA ALA A 221 9.83 -8.46 -13.80
C ALA A 221 9.58 -8.36 -12.27
N ALA A 222 8.73 -7.43 -11.82
CA ALA A 222 8.39 -7.27 -10.41
C ALA A 222 7.68 -8.52 -9.85
N VAL A 223 6.77 -9.15 -10.61
CA VAL A 223 6.11 -10.39 -10.22
C VAL A 223 7.10 -11.55 -10.16
N VAL A 224 7.96 -11.72 -11.16
CA VAL A 224 8.97 -12.79 -11.19
C VAL A 224 9.94 -12.64 -10.02
N VAL A 225 10.47 -11.43 -9.79
CA VAL A 225 11.37 -11.14 -8.66
C VAL A 225 10.66 -11.34 -7.33
N GLY A 226 9.42 -10.90 -7.19
CA GLY A 226 8.61 -11.09 -5.99
C GLY A 226 8.36 -12.56 -5.69
N MET A 227 7.97 -13.36 -6.69
CA MET A 227 7.76 -14.81 -6.55
C MET A 227 9.06 -15.55 -6.21
N ALA A 228 10.18 -15.18 -6.88
CA ALA A 228 11.49 -15.72 -6.56
C ALA A 228 11.90 -15.38 -5.12
N ALA A 229 11.68 -14.14 -4.68
CA ALA A 229 11.96 -13.72 -3.31
C ALA A 229 11.14 -14.52 -2.28
N LEU A 230 9.84 -14.73 -2.52
CA LEU A 230 8.99 -15.57 -1.66
C LEU A 230 9.51 -17.01 -1.61
N PHE A 231 9.86 -17.58 -2.76
CA PHE A 231 10.40 -18.94 -2.85
C PHE A 231 11.71 -19.05 -2.07
N ILE A 232 12.66 -18.14 -2.28
CA ILE A 232 13.95 -18.12 -1.61
C ILE A 232 13.78 -17.92 -0.10
N MET A 233 12.93 -16.97 0.34
CA MET A 233 12.65 -16.76 1.74
C MET A 233 12.02 -17.99 2.42
N ARG A 234 11.20 -18.76 1.69
CA ARG A 234 10.57 -19.96 2.20
C ARG A 234 11.55 -21.14 2.31
N GLN A 235 12.42 -21.33 1.30
CA GLN A 235 13.32 -22.50 1.22
C GLN A 235 14.63 -22.30 1.98
N PHE A 236 15.14 -21.07 2.04
CA PHE A 236 16.48 -20.76 2.52
C PHE A 236 16.52 -19.70 3.64
N PRO A 237 15.60 -19.75 4.65
CA PRO A 237 15.49 -18.68 5.66
C PRO A 237 16.78 -18.51 6.47
N THR A 238 17.42 -19.60 6.84
CA THR A 238 18.65 -19.59 7.66
C THR A 238 19.87 -19.09 6.87
N GLN A 239 19.94 -19.44 5.59
CA GLN A 239 21.03 -18.99 4.73
C GLN A 239 20.98 -17.48 4.52
N ILE A 240 19.77 -16.94 4.23
CA ILE A 240 19.56 -15.50 4.10
C ILE A 240 19.89 -14.79 5.41
N ALA A 241 19.39 -15.32 6.54
CA ALA A 241 19.63 -14.73 7.86
C ALA A 241 21.13 -14.69 8.22
N ARG A 242 21.95 -15.64 7.74
CA ARG A 242 23.43 -15.61 7.93
C ARG A 242 24.12 -14.47 7.19
N LEU A 243 23.58 -14.06 6.04
CA LEU A 243 24.10 -12.93 5.25
C LEU A 243 23.76 -11.58 5.88
N ILE A 244 22.75 -11.55 6.76
CA ILE A 244 22.27 -10.33 7.41
C ILE A 244 23.00 -10.15 8.75
N PRO A 245 23.54 -8.93 9.05
CA PRO A 245 24.10 -8.63 10.36
C PRO A 245 23.13 -8.97 11.48
N GLU A 246 23.63 -9.48 12.61
CA GLU A 246 22.80 -10.03 13.72
C GLU A 246 21.71 -9.08 14.18
N ARG A 247 22.05 -7.79 14.30
CA ARG A 247 21.11 -6.71 14.70
C ARG A 247 19.88 -6.59 13.80
N PHE A 248 19.93 -7.07 12.54
CA PHE A 248 18.83 -6.98 11.58
C PHE A 248 18.12 -8.31 11.33
N ARG A 249 18.64 -9.45 11.84
CA ARG A 249 18.04 -10.78 11.64
C ARG A 249 16.60 -10.86 12.15
N ARG A 250 16.31 -10.22 13.28
CA ARG A 250 14.96 -10.15 13.85
C ARG A 250 13.98 -9.48 12.88
N TYR A 251 14.37 -8.37 12.26
CA TYR A 251 13.52 -7.66 11.29
C TYR A 251 13.28 -8.53 10.05
N PHE A 252 14.29 -9.26 9.60
CA PHE A 252 14.13 -10.20 8.49
C PHE A 252 13.09 -11.28 8.81
N TYR A 253 13.17 -11.93 9.97
CA TYR A 253 12.20 -12.95 10.35
C TYR A 253 10.79 -12.37 10.52
N GLN A 254 10.64 -11.19 11.10
CA GLN A 254 9.34 -10.52 11.20
C GLN A 254 8.77 -10.18 9.82
N PHE A 255 9.59 -9.69 8.91
CA PHE A 255 9.20 -9.40 7.53
C PHE A 255 8.80 -10.68 6.79
N GLN A 256 9.60 -11.72 6.90
CA GLN A 256 9.32 -13.04 6.32
C GLN A 256 8.00 -13.60 6.82
N GLU A 257 7.79 -13.58 8.13
CA GLU A 257 6.54 -14.06 8.74
C GLU A 257 5.34 -13.22 8.28
N GLY A 258 5.49 -11.91 8.24
CA GLY A 258 4.47 -11.00 7.71
C GLY A 258 4.12 -11.31 6.25
N THR A 259 5.13 -11.57 5.43
CA THR A 259 4.92 -11.81 4.00
C THR A 259 4.37 -13.21 3.72
N LEU A 260 5.06 -14.26 4.19
CA LEU A 260 4.67 -15.66 3.91
C LEU A 260 3.41 -16.06 4.67
N GLY A 261 3.25 -15.58 5.92
CA GLY A 261 2.07 -15.85 6.75
C GLY A 261 0.78 -15.24 6.20
N SER A 262 0.88 -14.22 5.36
CA SER A 262 -0.26 -13.55 4.74
C SER A 262 -1.07 -14.45 3.80
N PHE A 263 -0.44 -15.44 3.17
CA PHE A 263 -1.06 -16.30 2.14
C PHE A 263 -1.86 -17.46 2.74
N LYS A 264 -2.72 -17.16 3.72
CA LYS A 264 -3.80 -18.04 4.16
C LYS A 264 -5.11 -17.56 3.53
N HIS A 265 -6.10 -18.46 3.38
CA HIS A 265 -7.39 -18.12 2.78
C HIS A 265 -7.28 -17.46 1.37
N ILE A 266 -6.37 -17.99 0.54
CA ILE A 266 -6.05 -17.47 -0.80
C ILE A 266 -7.30 -17.20 -1.66
N PRO A 267 -8.33 -18.06 -1.73
CA PRO A 267 -9.52 -17.79 -2.54
C PRO A 267 -10.24 -16.49 -2.14
N THR A 268 -10.37 -16.23 -0.84
CA THR A 268 -10.99 -15.00 -0.32
C THR A 268 -10.15 -13.78 -0.68
N LEU A 269 -8.83 -13.86 -0.54
CA LEU A 269 -7.92 -12.76 -0.89
C LEU A 269 -7.96 -12.46 -2.38
N ILE A 270 -7.97 -13.49 -3.23
CA ILE A 270 -8.10 -13.34 -4.68
C ILE A 270 -9.44 -12.70 -5.02
N GLY A 271 -10.56 -13.19 -4.46
CA GLY A 271 -11.89 -12.62 -4.70
C GLY A 271 -11.98 -11.14 -4.33
N LEU A 272 -11.44 -10.75 -3.17
CA LEU A 272 -11.39 -9.35 -2.75
C LEU A 272 -10.48 -8.51 -3.68
N THR A 273 -9.38 -9.08 -4.15
CA THR A 273 -8.49 -8.40 -5.10
C THR A 273 -9.17 -8.19 -6.44
N PHE A 274 -9.91 -9.18 -6.95
CA PHE A 274 -10.78 -9.00 -8.13
C PHE A 274 -11.81 -7.90 -7.89
N GLY A 275 -12.44 -7.86 -6.72
CA GLY A 275 -13.39 -6.79 -6.35
C GLY A 275 -12.76 -5.40 -6.39
N VAL A 276 -11.52 -5.26 -5.91
CA VAL A 276 -10.77 -4.00 -6.00
C VAL A 276 -10.54 -3.61 -7.45
N TRP A 277 -10.05 -4.54 -8.30
CA TRP A 277 -9.79 -4.27 -9.71
C TRP A 277 -11.08 -4.01 -10.50
N ALA A 278 -12.18 -4.69 -10.16
CA ALA A 278 -13.49 -4.41 -10.73
C ALA A 278 -13.95 -2.97 -10.43
N CYS A 279 -13.73 -2.47 -9.20
CA CYS A 279 -14.01 -1.07 -8.88
C CYS A 279 -13.16 -0.09 -9.71
N GLU A 280 -11.88 -0.39 -9.93
CA GLU A 280 -11.00 0.46 -10.76
C GLU A 280 -11.46 0.48 -12.24
N VAL A 281 -11.82 -0.68 -12.79
CA VAL A 281 -12.36 -0.79 -14.15
C VAL A 281 -13.71 -0.06 -14.27
N LEU A 282 -14.62 -0.25 -13.32
CA LEU A 282 -15.93 0.40 -13.31
C LEU A 282 -15.80 1.92 -13.16
N ARG A 283 -14.83 2.42 -12.38
CA ARG A 283 -14.52 3.85 -12.28
C ARG A 283 -14.27 4.44 -13.68
N PHE A 284 -13.30 3.86 -14.42
CA PHE A 284 -12.99 4.36 -15.76
C PHE A 284 -14.14 4.14 -16.74
N PHE A 285 -14.83 2.99 -16.68
CA PHE A 285 -16.01 2.72 -17.49
C PHE A 285 -17.07 3.82 -17.33
N PHE A 286 -17.38 4.22 -16.10
CA PHE A 286 -18.34 5.29 -15.86
C PHE A 286 -17.85 6.67 -16.33
N VAL A 287 -16.56 6.96 -16.24
CA VAL A 287 -15.99 8.19 -16.83
C VAL A 287 -16.11 8.16 -18.36
N ALA A 288 -15.80 7.04 -18.98
CA ALA A 288 -15.95 6.85 -20.44
C ALA A 288 -17.42 6.98 -20.87
N ALA A 289 -18.33 6.40 -20.13
CA ALA A 289 -19.77 6.49 -20.37
C ALA A 289 -20.31 7.91 -20.17
N ALA A 290 -19.78 8.66 -19.20
CA ALA A 290 -20.18 10.06 -18.96
C ALA A 290 -19.92 10.97 -20.16
N LEU A 291 -18.89 10.64 -20.96
CA LEU A 291 -18.46 11.43 -22.12
C LEU A 291 -18.83 10.78 -23.46
N ASN A 292 -19.49 9.62 -23.47
CA ASN A 292 -19.64 8.78 -24.66
C ASN A 292 -18.30 8.60 -25.41
N LEU A 293 -17.22 8.36 -24.63
CA LEU A 293 -15.84 8.36 -25.11
C LEU A 293 -15.57 7.22 -26.11
N ILE A 294 -16.13 6.04 -25.87
CA ILE A 294 -15.91 4.82 -26.66
C ILE A 294 -17.24 4.44 -27.30
N ALA A 295 -17.27 4.42 -28.62
CA ALA A 295 -18.43 3.98 -29.41
C ALA A 295 -18.33 2.47 -29.68
N GLY A 296 -19.47 1.79 -29.77
CA GLY A 296 -19.54 0.37 -30.10
C GLY A 296 -20.58 -0.39 -29.28
N ASP A 297 -20.55 -1.70 -29.41
CA ASP A 297 -21.38 -2.58 -28.61
C ASP A 297 -20.92 -2.64 -27.14
N PRO A 298 -21.77 -3.03 -26.21
CA PRO A 298 -21.41 -3.03 -24.78
C PRO A 298 -20.16 -3.83 -24.43
N LEU A 299 -19.93 -4.95 -25.14
CA LEU A 299 -18.73 -5.78 -24.92
C LEU A 299 -17.45 -5.04 -25.32
N HIS A 300 -17.47 -4.36 -26.45
CA HIS A 300 -16.34 -3.53 -26.91
C HIS A 300 -16.03 -2.41 -25.92
N VAL A 301 -17.04 -1.71 -25.42
CA VAL A 301 -16.88 -0.63 -24.44
C VAL A 301 -16.30 -1.15 -23.12
N ILE A 302 -16.79 -2.29 -22.63
CA ILE A 302 -16.29 -2.91 -21.38
C ILE A 302 -14.84 -3.38 -21.55
N THR A 303 -14.51 -4.05 -22.65
CA THR A 303 -13.13 -4.56 -22.87
C THR A 303 -12.14 -3.42 -23.04
N ALA A 304 -12.52 -2.36 -23.76
CA ALA A 304 -11.71 -1.15 -23.88
C ALA A 304 -11.51 -0.44 -22.51
N ALA A 305 -12.57 -0.33 -21.71
CA ALA A 305 -12.47 0.23 -20.37
C ALA A 305 -11.57 -0.63 -19.47
N CYS A 306 -11.68 -1.96 -19.53
CA CYS A 306 -10.76 -2.87 -18.84
C CYS A 306 -9.31 -2.64 -19.25
N PHE A 307 -9.05 -2.60 -20.56
CA PHE A 307 -7.71 -2.39 -21.08
C PHE A 307 -7.11 -1.06 -20.63
N ILE A 308 -7.87 0.03 -20.69
CA ILE A 308 -7.39 1.36 -20.32
C ILE A 308 -7.18 1.47 -18.80
N ALA A 309 -8.14 1.05 -17.98
CA ALA A 309 -8.04 1.13 -16.53
C ALA A 309 -6.91 0.26 -15.96
N LEU A 310 -6.77 -0.96 -16.45
CA LEU A 310 -5.69 -1.86 -16.03
C LEU A 310 -4.33 -1.42 -16.57
N GLY A 311 -4.29 -0.83 -17.77
CA GLY A 311 -3.10 -0.21 -18.33
C GLY A 311 -2.65 1.03 -17.56
N GLU A 312 -3.59 1.87 -17.11
CA GLU A 312 -3.33 2.98 -16.16
C GLU A 312 -2.67 2.44 -14.89
N ALA A 313 -3.26 1.42 -14.29
CA ALA A 313 -2.73 0.81 -13.07
C ALA A 313 -1.33 0.22 -13.27
N LEU A 314 -1.08 -0.42 -14.41
CA LEU A 314 0.23 -0.98 -14.79
C LEU A 314 1.30 0.12 -14.86
N LEU A 315 0.97 1.29 -15.41
CA LEU A 315 1.88 2.42 -15.47
C LEU A 315 2.18 3.02 -14.09
N THR A 316 1.24 2.95 -13.14
CA THR A 316 1.47 3.40 -11.75
C THR A 316 2.42 2.50 -10.97
N VAL A 317 2.73 1.28 -11.44
CA VAL A 317 3.74 0.40 -10.82
C VAL A 317 5.12 1.03 -10.87
N VAL A 318 5.42 1.78 -11.94
CA VAL A 318 6.70 2.45 -12.13
C VAL A 318 6.80 3.67 -11.20
N PRO A 319 7.69 3.66 -10.18
CA PRO A 319 7.69 4.66 -9.11
C PRO A 319 8.49 5.92 -9.49
N LEU A 320 8.30 6.46 -10.69
CA LEU A 320 9.04 7.63 -11.18
C LEU A 320 8.56 8.94 -10.53
N THR A 321 7.23 9.08 -10.38
CA THR A 321 6.61 10.28 -9.83
C THR A 321 5.55 9.90 -8.80
N GLY A 322 5.17 10.84 -7.91
CA GLY A 322 4.01 10.65 -7.02
C GLY A 322 2.75 10.41 -7.85
N GLY A 323 2.05 9.30 -7.59
CA GLY A 323 0.82 8.93 -8.32
C GLY A 323 0.98 8.71 -9.83
N GLY A 324 2.22 8.57 -10.36
CA GLY A 324 2.49 8.32 -11.77
C GLY A 324 2.24 9.51 -12.71
N VAL A 325 2.17 10.73 -12.14
CA VAL A 325 1.86 11.96 -12.91
C VAL A 325 2.82 12.13 -14.08
N GLY A 326 2.27 12.43 -15.25
CA GLY A 326 2.96 12.55 -16.54
C GLY A 326 2.98 11.22 -17.32
N LEU A 327 3.45 10.14 -16.74
CA LEU A 327 3.53 8.83 -17.39
C LEU A 327 2.14 8.21 -17.62
N VAL A 328 1.29 8.28 -16.60
CA VAL A 328 -0.07 7.74 -16.64
C VAL A 328 -0.91 8.50 -17.64
N GLU A 329 -0.89 9.83 -17.63
CA GLU A 329 -1.67 10.66 -18.53
C GLU A 329 -1.24 10.43 -20.00
N ALA A 330 0.06 10.35 -20.26
CA ALA A 330 0.58 10.04 -21.59
C ALA A 330 0.17 8.63 -22.05
N GLY A 331 0.23 7.64 -21.16
CA GLY A 331 -0.20 6.29 -21.47
C GLY A 331 -1.70 6.17 -21.69
N MET A 332 -2.53 6.84 -20.87
CA MET A 332 -3.99 6.90 -21.07
C MET A 332 -4.34 7.56 -22.41
N LEU A 333 -3.66 8.66 -22.76
CA LEU A 333 -3.86 9.32 -24.05
C LEU A 333 -3.59 8.35 -25.20
N ALA A 334 -2.46 7.64 -25.16
CA ALA A 334 -2.11 6.65 -26.18
C ALA A 334 -3.10 5.48 -26.25
N MET A 335 -3.55 4.96 -25.10
CA MET A 335 -4.52 3.87 -25.05
C MET A 335 -5.90 4.26 -25.55
N ILE A 336 -6.44 5.41 -25.11
CA ILE A 336 -7.75 5.91 -25.53
C ILE A 336 -7.76 6.23 -27.02
N ALA A 337 -6.64 6.77 -27.57
CA ALA A 337 -6.52 7.05 -29.00
C ALA A 337 -6.69 5.81 -29.91
N LEU A 338 -6.45 4.59 -29.38
CA LEU A 338 -6.67 3.35 -30.13
C LEU A 338 -8.16 3.10 -30.38
N PHE A 339 -9.05 3.57 -29.52
CA PHE A 339 -10.50 3.32 -29.58
C PHE A 339 -11.29 4.55 -30.09
N ASN A 340 -10.67 5.71 -30.20
CA ASN A 340 -11.35 6.96 -30.53
C ASN A 340 -10.74 7.61 -31.80
N GLN A 341 -10.46 6.80 -32.82
CA GLN A 341 -9.91 7.29 -34.10
C GLN A 341 -11.02 7.86 -34.98
N GLY A 342 -10.77 9.03 -35.57
CA GLY A 342 -11.60 9.58 -36.66
C GLY A 342 -12.65 10.60 -36.27
N THR A 343 -12.79 11.01 -35.00
CA THR A 343 -13.70 12.10 -34.60
C THR A 343 -12.97 13.45 -34.53
N ALA A 344 -13.58 14.51 -35.09
CA ALA A 344 -12.95 15.85 -35.14
C ALA A 344 -12.56 16.46 -33.79
N ASN A 345 -13.13 15.97 -32.70
CA ASN A 345 -12.85 16.40 -31.34
C ASN A 345 -12.26 15.29 -30.44
N ALA A 346 -11.82 14.17 -31.02
CA ALA A 346 -11.35 12.99 -30.27
C ALA A 346 -10.32 13.36 -29.19
N LEU A 347 -9.35 14.19 -29.54
CA LEU A 347 -8.30 14.58 -28.62
C LEU A 347 -8.82 15.39 -27.41
N ASN A 348 -9.74 16.33 -27.64
CA ASN A 348 -10.28 17.17 -26.57
C ASN A 348 -11.19 16.35 -25.62
N VAL A 349 -11.99 15.42 -26.15
CA VAL A 349 -12.82 14.51 -25.35
C VAL A 349 -11.95 13.51 -24.59
N THR A 350 -10.90 12.96 -25.22
CA THR A 350 -9.91 12.10 -24.56
C THR A 350 -9.22 12.85 -23.40
N THR A 351 -8.79 14.09 -23.62
CA THR A 351 -8.19 14.92 -22.58
C THR A 351 -9.18 15.18 -21.45
N ALA A 352 -10.45 15.48 -21.76
CA ALA A 352 -11.51 15.64 -20.76
C ALA A 352 -11.70 14.36 -19.93
N ALA A 353 -11.70 13.19 -20.56
CA ALA A 353 -11.82 11.90 -19.87
C ALA A 353 -10.64 11.68 -18.91
N ILE A 354 -9.40 11.91 -19.35
CA ILE A 354 -8.21 11.81 -18.51
C ILE A 354 -8.31 12.74 -17.31
N LEU A 355 -8.68 14.01 -17.54
CA LEU A 355 -8.81 15.00 -16.46
C LEU A 355 -9.88 14.63 -15.44
N LEU A 356 -11.05 14.16 -15.88
CA LEU A 356 -12.11 13.71 -15.00
C LEU A 356 -11.71 12.46 -14.22
N ASP A 357 -11.11 11.49 -14.88
CA ASP A 357 -10.62 10.28 -14.24
C ASP A 357 -9.55 10.59 -13.17
N ARG A 358 -8.56 11.41 -13.52
CA ARG A 358 -7.51 11.82 -12.57
C ARG A 358 -8.04 12.74 -11.46
N THR A 359 -9.10 13.50 -11.72
CA THR A 359 -9.80 14.24 -10.66
C THR A 359 -10.38 13.30 -9.63
N ILE A 360 -10.96 12.16 -10.04
CA ILE A 360 -11.52 11.16 -9.12
C ILE A 360 -10.41 10.32 -8.47
N SER A 361 -9.45 9.79 -9.24
CA SER A 361 -8.48 8.80 -8.76
C SER A 361 -7.25 9.41 -8.07
N TYR A 362 -6.91 10.66 -8.37
CA TYR A 362 -5.70 11.32 -7.89
C TYR A 362 -5.99 12.60 -7.11
N SER A 363 -6.62 13.62 -7.74
CA SER A 363 -6.82 14.93 -7.10
C SER A 363 -7.72 14.83 -5.87
N SER A 364 -8.80 14.03 -5.93
CA SER A 364 -9.70 13.84 -4.80
C SER A 364 -8.99 13.13 -3.63
N VAL A 365 -8.09 12.18 -3.92
CA VAL A 365 -7.29 11.50 -2.88
C VAL A 365 -6.38 12.49 -2.17
N ILE A 366 -5.78 13.43 -2.90
CA ILE A 366 -4.94 14.46 -2.28
C ILE A 366 -5.79 15.38 -1.39
N VAL A 367 -6.90 15.90 -1.89
CA VAL A 367 -7.74 16.86 -1.15
C VAL A 367 -8.34 16.22 0.10
N PHE A 368 -9.08 15.12 -0.07
CA PHE A 368 -9.71 14.46 1.07
C PHE A 368 -8.69 13.74 1.96
N GLY A 369 -7.60 13.22 1.39
CA GLY A 369 -6.53 12.61 2.14
C GLY A 369 -5.81 13.61 3.04
N PHE A 370 -5.59 14.83 2.57
CA PHE A 370 -5.06 15.92 3.38
C PHE A 370 -6.02 16.25 4.54
N ILE A 371 -7.31 16.36 4.26
CA ILE A 371 -8.33 16.60 5.29
C ILE A 371 -8.30 15.50 6.35
N VAL A 372 -8.36 14.23 5.93
CA VAL A 372 -8.33 13.08 6.85
C VAL A 372 -7.02 13.04 7.65
N PHE A 373 -5.89 13.32 7.00
CA PHE A 373 -4.58 13.40 7.65
C PHE A 373 -4.55 14.48 8.75
N MET A 374 -5.05 15.69 8.47
CA MET A 374 -5.12 16.78 9.45
C MET A 374 -5.97 16.40 10.67
N PHE A 375 -7.14 15.79 10.45
CA PHE A 375 -7.99 15.31 11.55
C PHE A 375 -7.35 14.16 12.34
N ALA A 376 -6.67 13.23 11.68
CA ALA A 376 -5.97 12.13 12.34
C ALA A 376 -4.81 12.65 13.21
N PHE A 377 -4.04 13.60 12.68
CA PHE A 377 -2.93 14.23 13.42
C PHE A 377 -3.41 15.04 14.62
N GLY A 378 -4.48 15.83 14.46
CA GLY A 378 -5.10 16.59 15.55
C GLY A 378 -5.56 15.67 16.70
N ARG A 379 -6.23 14.56 16.39
CA ARG A 379 -6.65 13.56 17.40
C ARG A 379 -5.47 12.93 18.14
N GLN A 380 -4.35 12.67 17.45
CA GLN A 380 -3.14 12.13 18.09
C GLN A 380 -2.49 13.15 19.02
N ALA A 381 -2.41 14.41 18.62
CA ALA A 381 -1.88 15.49 19.47
C ALA A 381 -2.69 15.66 20.76
N THR A 382 -4.02 15.64 20.66
CA THR A 382 -4.93 15.73 21.81
C THR A 382 -4.80 14.52 22.74
N LYS A 383 -4.69 13.29 22.22
CA LYS A 383 -4.47 12.09 23.03
C LYS A 383 -3.14 12.15 23.79
N ARG A 384 -2.08 12.68 23.16
CA ARG A 384 -0.77 12.83 23.80
C ARG A 384 -0.77 13.89 24.91
N ALA A 385 -1.41 15.06 24.68
CA ALA A 385 -1.58 16.08 25.69
C ALA A 385 -2.29 15.51 26.93
N LYS A 386 -3.43 14.83 26.72
CA LYS A 386 -4.18 14.21 27.82
C LYS A 386 -3.37 13.16 28.60
N ASN A 387 -2.56 12.35 27.90
CA ASN A 387 -1.70 11.36 28.58
C ASN A 387 -0.56 12.00 29.38
N LEU A 388 -0.05 13.17 28.97
CA LEU A 388 0.94 13.93 29.71
C LEU A 388 0.34 14.56 30.97
N ASP A 389 -0.87 15.14 30.84
CA ASP A 389 -1.59 15.70 31.98
C ASP A 389 -1.89 14.62 33.04
N THR A 390 -2.37 13.44 32.60
CA THR A 390 -2.65 12.31 33.51
C THR A 390 -1.38 11.77 34.20
N LYS A 391 -0.20 11.81 33.55
CA LYS A 391 1.07 11.41 34.15
C LYS A 391 1.58 12.46 35.17
N GLN A 392 1.37 13.75 34.91
CA GLN A 392 1.70 14.83 35.86
C GLN A 392 0.80 14.79 37.09
N GLU A 393 -0.50 14.51 36.92
CA GLU A 393 -1.46 14.33 38.03
C GLU A 393 -1.16 13.06 38.86
N ALA A 394 -0.64 12.00 38.24
CA ALA A 394 -0.25 10.76 38.92
C ALA A 394 1.12 10.84 39.63
N GLY A 395 1.85 11.95 39.52
CA GLY A 395 3.15 12.15 40.19
C GLY A 395 4.28 11.26 39.69
N LEU A 396 4.18 10.78 38.43
CA LEU A 396 5.14 9.91 37.74
C LEU A 396 5.89 10.66 36.65
#